data_9904687dcb98b7acd0a538545d590c88
#
_entry.id   9904687dcb98b7acd0a538545d590c88
#
_cell.length_a   1.000
_cell.length_b   1.000
_cell.length_c   1.000
_cell.angle_alpha   90.00
_cell.angle_beta   90.00
_cell.angle_gamma   90.00
#
_symmetry.space_group_name_H-M   'P 1'
#
loop_
_entity.id
_entity.type
_entity.pdbx_description
1 polymer ?
#
loop_
_entity_poly.entity_id
_entity_poly.type
_entity_poly.pdbx_seq_one_letter_code
_entity_poly.pdbx_strand_id
1 'polypeptide(L)'
;SVTAEDGVYRSRAEVDGAVYDAMSNLGRNPSVGGTARRLETHIFGFSGALYGRMLRVELLEKIRDERRFDTLEELRTQIEKDREYILKLK
;
A
#
# COMPACT_ATOMS: atom_id res chain seq x y z
N SER A 1 14.23 -10.28 -12.26
CA SER A 1 13.34 -9.70 -11.27
C SER A 1 12.65 -8.48 -11.82
N VAL A 2 11.38 -8.38 -11.60
CA VAL A 2 10.62 -7.21 -12.02
C VAL A 2 10.70 -6.19 -10.90
N THR A 3 11.10 -4.99 -11.26
CA THR A 3 11.12 -3.88 -10.33
C THR A 3 10.00 -2.92 -10.70
N ALA A 4 9.01 -2.81 -9.82
CA ALA A 4 7.98 -1.80 -9.96
C ALA A 4 8.56 -0.43 -9.62
N GLU A 5 8.03 0.62 -10.22
CA GLU A 5 8.38 2.00 -9.86
C GLU A 5 7.91 2.32 -8.45
N ASP A 6 8.61 3.23 -7.78
CA ASP A 6 8.12 3.78 -6.54
C ASP A 6 6.79 4.50 -6.78
N GLY A 7 5.90 4.42 -5.84
CA GLY A 7 4.59 5.05 -5.94
C GLY A 7 3.54 4.37 -5.09
N VAL A 8 2.32 4.82 -5.25
CA VAL A 8 1.16 4.25 -4.57
C VAL A 8 0.35 3.46 -5.59
N TYR A 9 -0.02 2.25 -5.22
CA TYR A 9 -0.64 1.27 -6.10
C TYR A 9 -1.98 0.82 -5.57
N ARG A 10 -2.92 0.61 -6.48
CA ARG A 10 -4.02 -0.30 -6.22
C ARG A 10 -3.41 -1.70 -6.16
N SER A 11 -3.76 -2.44 -5.13
CA SER A 11 -3.20 -3.78 -4.93
C SER A 11 -4.28 -4.75 -4.45
N ARG A 12 -3.90 -6.00 -4.39
CA ARG A 12 -4.75 -7.08 -3.87
C ARG A 12 -3.95 -7.83 -2.84
N ALA A 13 -4.56 -8.04 -1.68
CA ALA A 13 -3.95 -8.80 -0.61
C ALA A 13 -4.71 -10.10 -0.42
N GLU A 14 -3.98 -11.21 -0.33
CA GLU A 14 -4.55 -12.50 -0.03
C GLU A 14 -4.06 -12.91 1.34
N VAL A 15 -4.99 -13.10 2.26
CA VAL A 15 -4.69 -13.49 3.65
C VAL A 15 -5.34 -14.84 3.89
N ASP A 16 -4.52 -15.88 4.04
CA ASP A 16 -5.00 -17.26 4.23
C ASP A 16 -6.05 -17.67 3.19
N GLY A 17 -5.84 -17.28 1.94
CA GLY A 17 -6.74 -17.61 0.84
C GLY A 17 -7.90 -16.64 0.61
N ALA A 18 -8.18 -15.74 1.55
CA ALA A 18 -9.20 -14.72 1.37
C ALA A 18 -8.60 -13.48 0.69
N VAL A 19 -9.31 -12.93 -0.29
CA VAL A 19 -8.82 -11.85 -1.14
C VAL A 19 -9.47 -10.53 -0.75
N TYR A 20 -8.65 -9.50 -0.61
CA TYR A 20 -9.08 -8.15 -0.22
C TYR A 20 -8.53 -7.12 -1.19
N ASP A 21 -9.30 -6.07 -1.42
CA ASP A 21 -8.76 -4.89 -2.08
C ASP A 21 -7.79 -4.19 -1.12
N ALA A 22 -6.76 -3.59 -1.68
CA ALA A 22 -5.72 -2.99 -0.87
C ALA A 22 -5.07 -1.81 -1.58
N MET A 23 -4.31 -1.05 -0.84
CA MET A 23 -3.47 0.02 -1.34
C MET A 23 -2.06 -0.22 -0.83
N SER A 24 -1.10 -0.14 -1.74
CA SER A 24 0.30 -0.37 -1.39
C SER A 24 1.15 0.83 -1.75
N ASN A 25 2.04 1.19 -0.86
CA ASN A 25 3.03 2.23 -1.08
C ASN A 25 4.40 1.58 -1.18
N LEU A 26 5.03 1.75 -2.32
CA LEU A 26 6.39 1.26 -2.58
C LEU A 26 7.30 2.47 -2.62
N GLY A 27 8.27 2.52 -1.71
CA GLY A 27 9.13 3.68 -1.62
C GLY A 27 10.37 3.45 -0.82
N ARG A 28 11.20 4.48 -0.79
CA ARG A 28 12.47 4.45 -0.06
C ARG A 28 12.38 5.33 1.16
N ASN A 29 12.77 4.77 2.30
CA ASN A 29 12.90 5.53 3.52
C ASN A 29 14.37 5.65 3.88
N PRO A 30 14.86 6.86 4.18
CA PRO A 30 16.18 7.02 4.75
C PRO A 30 16.25 6.24 6.06
N SER A 31 17.31 5.48 6.25
CA SER A 31 17.51 4.73 7.47
C SER A 31 18.99 4.82 7.88
N VAL A 32 19.28 4.40 9.09
CA VAL A 32 20.66 4.32 9.55
C VAL A 32 21.42 3.37 8.64
N GLY A 33 22.48 3.84 8.01
CA GLY A 33 23.28 3.03 7.11
C GLY A 33 22.84 3.05 5.66
N GLY A 34 21.87 3.90 5.27
CA GLY A 34 21.48 4.05 3.87
C GLY A 34 19.99 4.19 3.65
N THR A 35 19.54 3.75 2.48
CA THR A 35 18.12 3.75 2.14
C THR A 35 17.66 2.32 1.89
N ALA A 36 16.51 1.98 2.45
CA ALA A 36 15.86 0.71 2.19
C ALA A 36 14.57 0.96 1.42
N ARG A 37 14.30 0.09 0.46
CA ARG A 37 13.04 0.12 -0.27
C ARG A 37 12.01 -0.69 0.51
N ARG A 38 10.83 -0.10 0.75
CA ARG A 38 9.79 -0.71 1.58
C ARG A 38 8.48 -0.77 0.84
N LEU A 39 7.75 -1.84 1.08
CA LEU A 39 6.38 -1.99 0.64
C LEU A 39 5.49 -1.97 1.87
N GLU A 40 4.59 -0.99 1.93
CA GLU A 40 3.60 -0.88 3.00
C GLU A 40 2.22 -1.06 2.38
N THR A 41 1.42 -1.96 2.93
CA THR A 41 0.11 -2.28 2.36
C THR A 41 -0.99 -2.08 3.39
N HIS A 42 -2.00 -1.33 2.96
CA HIS A 42 -3.22 -1.13 3.73
C HIS A 42 -4.31 -2.02 3.11
N ILE A 43 -4.80 -2.98 3.88
CA ILE A 43 -5.78 -3.96 3.43
C ILE A 43 -7.17 -3.47 3.81
N PHE A 44 -8.02 -3.21 2.83
CA PHE A 44 -9.36 -2.69 3.08
C PHE A 44 -10.29 -3.79 3.56
N GLY A 45 -11.03 -3.49 4.63
CA GLY A 45 -12.01 -4.44 5.15
C GLY A 45 -11.43 -5.59 5.96
N PHE A 46 -10.14 -5.62 6.17
CA PHE A 46 -9.51 -6.63 7.02
C PHE A 46 -9.31 -6.09 8.42
N SER A 47 -9.59 -6.91 9.41
CA SER A 47 -9.28 -6.62 10.80
C SER A 47 -8.65 -7.84 11.44
N GLY A 48 -7.77 -7.61 12.41
CA GLY A 48 -7.09 -8.67 13.12
C GLY A 48 -5.58 -8.63 12.92
N ALA A 49 -4.90 -9.58 13.52
CA ALA A 49 -3.45 -9.68 13.45
C ALA A 49 -3.02 -10.54 12.26
N LEU A 50 -1.85 -10.19 11.70
CA LEU A 50 -1.28 -10.92 10.57
C LEU A 50 -0.22 -11.94 10.98
N TYR A 51 0.12 -12.01 12.24
CA TYR A 51 1.15 -12.94 12.72
C TYR A 51 0.78 -14.38 12.40
N GLY A 52 1.72 -15.10 11.82
CA GLY A 52 1.54 -16.52 11.52
C GLY A 52 0.60 -16.79 10.36
N ARG A 53 0.18 -15.76 9.63
CA ARG A 53 -0.72 -15.92 8.49
C ARG A 53 0.03 -15.86 7.18
N MET A 54 -0.49 -16.55 6.17
CA MET A 54 0.03 -16.47 4.81
C MET A 54 -0.49 -15.22 4.16
N LEU A 55 0.43 -14.36 3.73
CA LEU A 55 0.10 -13.10 3.08
C LEU A 55 0.73 -13.03 1.70
N ARG A 56 -0.07 -12.70 0.69
CA ARG A 56 0.40 -12.43 -0.65
C ARG A 56 -0.14 -11.07 -1.08
N VAL A 57 0.74 -10.24 -1.63
CA VAL A 57 0.36 -8.91 -2.14
C VAL A 57 0.70 -8.85 -3.62
N GLU A 58 -0.26 -8.42 -4.41
CA GLU A 58 -0.09 -8.22 -5.84
C GLU A 58 -0.33 -6.74 -6.16
N LEU A 59 0.65 -6.10 -6.77
CA LEU A 59 0.53 -4.72 -7.25
C LEU A 59 -0.19 -4.75 -8.60
N LEU A 60 -1.30 -4.03 -8.72
CA LEU A 60 -2.13 -4.08 -9.93
C LEU A 60 -1.96 -2.86 -10.81
N GLU A 61 -2.04 -1.66 -10.23
CA GLU A 61 -2.01 -0.42 -11.00
C GLU A 61 -1.41 0.69 -10.15
N LYS A 62 -0.44 1.40 -10.71
CA LYS A 62 0.09 2.60 -10.06
C LYS A 62 -0.94 3.71 -10.19
N ILE A 63 -1.32 4.31 -9.06
CA ILE A 63 -2.34 5.35 -9.05
C ILE A 63 -1.75 6.74 -8.84
N ARG A 64 -0.59 6.86 -8.26
CA ARG A 64 0.09 8.14 -8.12
C ARG A 64 1.52 7.94 -7.63
N ASP A 65 2.31 9.01 -7.74
CA ASP A 65 3.65 9.06 -7.16
C ASP A 65 3.57 9.23 -5.65
N GLU A 66 4.66 8.95 -4.97
CA GLU A 66 4.77 9.24 -3.55
C GLU A 66 4.69 10.73 -3.29
N ARG A 67 4.13 11.08 -2.13
CA ARG A 67 4.07 12.46 -1.66
C ARG A 67 4.51 12.52 -0.21
N ARG A 68 5.10 13.65 0.14
CA ARG A 68 5.31 14.00 1.54
C ARG A 68 4.19 14.90 2.00
N PHE A 69 3.82 14.75 3.27
CA PHE A 69 2.74 15.53 3.87
C PHE A 69 3.29 16.26 5.08
N ASP A 70 2.91 17.52 5.23
CA ASP A 70 3.36 18.34 6.36
C ASP A 70 2.65 17.96 7.66
N THR A 71 1.45 17.39 7.56
CA THR A 71 0.66 17.00 8.73
C THR A 71 0.03 15.63 8.54
N LEU A 72 -0.29 14.98 9.65
CA LEU A 72 -1.02 13.71 9.64
C LEU A 72 -2.41 13.86 9.04
N GLU A 73 -3.03 15.02 9.21
CA GLU A 73 -4.35 15.29 8.66
C GLU A 73 -4.32 15.29 7.14
N GLU A 74 -3.31 15.91 6.55
CA GLU A 74 -3.13 15.90 5.10
C GLU A 74 -2.91 14.48 4.58
N LEU A 75 -2.09 13.71 5.28
CA LEU A 75 -1.85 12.31 4.94
C LEU A 75 -3.15 11.51 4.97
N ARG A 76 -3.94 11.63 6.03
CA ARG A 76 -5.21 10.92 6.16
C ARG A 76 -6.18 11.29 5.05
N THR A 77 -6.25 12.57 4.71
CA THR A 77 -7.12 13.06 3.64
C THR A 77 -6.74 12.43 2.31
N GLN A 78 -5.45 12.37 2.02
CA GLN A 78 -4.99 11.76 0.77
C GLN A 78 -5.25 10.25 0.75
N ILE A 79 -5.00 9.56 1.84
CA ILE A 79 -5.26 8.12 1.92
C ILE A 79 -6.73 7.83 1.70
N GLU A 80 -7.63 8.63 2.26
CA GLU A 80 -9.07 8.45 2.06
C GLU A 80 -9.46 8.67 0.60
N LYS A 81 -8.88 9.65 -0.06
CA LYS A 81 -9.11 9.87 -1.49
C LYS A 81 -8.61 8.68 -2.33
N ASP A 82 -7.45 8.15 -1.98
CA ASP A 82 -6.90 6.99 -2.67
C ASP A 82 -7.81 5.77 -2.50
N ARG A 83 -8.29 5.56 -1.29
CA ARG A 83 -9.20 4.46 -0.99
C ARG A 83 -10.49 4.57 -1.82
N GLU A 84 -11.11 5.74 -1.83
CA GLU A 84 -12.31 5.99 -2.61
C GLU A 84 -12.08 5.72 -4.10
N TYR A 85 -10.96 6.21 -4.63
CA TYR A 85 -10.60 6.00 -6.02
C TYR A 85 -10.47 4.50 -6.33
N ILE A 86 -9.74 3.77 -5.50
CA ILE A 86 -9.50 2.34 -5.69
C ILE A 86 -10.81 1.56 -5.66
N LEU A 87 -11.69 1.86 -4.71
CA LEU A 87 -12.95 1.15 -4.56
C LEU A 87 -13.91 1.41 -5.72
N LYS A 88 -13.72 2.51 -6.44
CA LYS A 88 -14.53 2.82 -7.63
C LYS A 88 -14.04 2.14 -8.89
N LEU A 89 -12.85 1.59 -8.89
CA LEU A 89 -12.25 0.93 -10.07
C LEU A 89 -12.80 -0.48 -10.30
N LYS A 90 -13.70 -0.93 -9.52
CA LYS A 90 -14.22 -2.30 -9.59
C LYS A 90 -15.35 -2.41 -10.61
#